data_b01ad5ea0c5a8a8f1b6bcc4a5d7b5f89
#
_entry.id   b01ad5ea0c5a8a8f1b6bcc4a5d7b5f89
#
_cell.length_a   1.000
_cell.length_b   1.000
_cell.length_c   1.000
_cell.angle_alpha   90.00
_cell.angle_beta   90.00
_cell.angle_gamma   90.00
#
_symmetry.space_group_name_H-M   'P 1'
#
loop_
_entity.id
_entity.type
_entity.pdbx_description
1 polymer ?
#
loop_
_entity_poly.entity_id
_entity_poly.type
_entity_poly.pdbx_seq_one_letter_code
_entity_poly.pdbx_strand_id
1 'polypeptide(L)'
;MALEMKKVLHTDFRDWDTLSETERTEREDALHELRHLYLYDHFGSIDSDNLLSRIRYLTKANDVSWIVLDHLSIMSSAFHEGDERRMIDATMTNLRSLVQETNCGMILVSHLRRPSGDKGYEDGMPVTMNALRGSHSIGQLSDIVISVERNVTGDEQNVSKLVVQKNRTTGLTGPACFVRFDPSTTEMLECMDVEDDF
;
A
#
# COMPACT_ATOMS: atom_id res chain seq x y z
N MET A 1 -7.10 6.09 -7.66
CA MET A 1 -7.94 6.84 -8.63
C MET A 1 -7.70 8.35 -8.54
N ALA A 2 -7.92 9.04 -7.43
CA ALA A 2 -7.70 10.49 -7.34
C ALA A 2 -6.28 10.93 -7.73
N LEU A 3 -5.26 10.22 -7.27
CA LEU A 3 -3.85 10.51 -7.59
C LEU A 3 -3.54 10.28 -9.08
N GLU A 4 -4.05 9.20 -9.66
CA GLU A 4 -3.90 8.94 -11.10
C GLU A 4 -4.67 9.95 -11.95
N MET A 5 -5.88 10.34 -11.51
CA MET A 5 -6.61 11.45 -12.15
C MET A 5 -5.77 12.71 -12.21
N LYS A 6 -5.18 13.14 -11.10
CA LYS A 6 -4.38 14.35 -11.06
C LYS A 6 -3.14 14.25 -11.93
N LYS A 7 -2.44 13.11 -11.90
CA LYS A 7 -1.24 12.87 -12.69
C LYS A 7 -1.51 12.82 -14.19
N VAL A 8 -2.62 12.20 -14.60
CA VAL A 8 -2.99 12.08 -16.03
C VAL A 8 -3.72 13.31 -16.54
N LEU A 9 -4.55 13.92 -15.68
CA LEU A 9 -5.50 14.95 -16.10
C LEU A 9 -5.14 16.36 -15.60
N HIS A 10 -4.06 16.50 -14.84
CA HIS A 10 -3.64 17.75 -14.20
C HIS A 10 -4.75 18.44 -13.41
N THR A 11 -5.66 17.64 -12.81
CA THR A 11 -6.83 18.13 -12.07
C THR A 11 -6.95 17.43 -10.73
N ASP A 12 -7.23 18.20 -9.68
CA ASP A 12 -7.54 17.64 -8.37
C ASP A 12 -8.99 17.08 -8.39
N PHE A 13 -9.15 15.89 -7.80
CA PHE A 13 -10.49 15.30 -7.64
C PHE A 13 -11.45 16.21 -6.85
N ARG A 14 -10.91 17.01 -5.92
CA ARG A 14 -11.70 17.98 -5.13
C ARG A 14 -12.31 19.08 -5.96
N ASP A 15 -11.72 19.38 -7.12
CA ASP A 15 -12.20 20.41 -8.04
C ASP A 15 -13.17 19.86 -9.11
N TRP A 16 -13.48 18.54 -9.02
CA TRP A 16 -14.32 17.87 -10.01
C TRP A 16 -15.68 18.51 -10.22
N ASP A 17 -16.33 18.96 -9.13
CA ASP A 17 -17.66 19.57 -9.19
C ASP A 17 -17.66 20.97 -9.80
N THR A 18 -16.48 21.61 -9.91
CA THR A 18 -16.33 22.95 -10.51
C THR A 18 -16.12 22.88 -12.02
N LEU A 19 -15.87 21.70 -12.57
CA LEU A 19 -15.61 21.50 -13.99
C LEU A 19 -16.90 21.57 -14.82
N SER A 20 -16.79 22.08 -16.03
CA SER A 20 -17.85 21.98 -17.04
C SER A 20 -18.07 20.53 -17.46
N GLU A 21 -19.23 20.23 -18.04
CA GLU A 21 -19.56 18.89 -18.54
C GLU A 21 -18.55 18.40 -19.58
N THR A 22 -18.12 19.27 -20.48
CA THR A 22 -17.11 18.95 -21.50
C THR A 22 -15.77 18.56 -20.87
N GLU A 23 -15.29 19.34 -19.91
CA GLU A 23 -14.04 19.05 -19.21
C GLU A 23 -14.11 17.76 -18.40
N ARG A 24 -15.27 17.43 -17.80
CA ARG A 24 -15.46 16.14 -17.12
C ARG A 24 -15.38 14.98 -18.09
N THR A 25 -16.07 15.08 -19.23
CA THR A 25 -16.08 14.02 -20.26
C THR A 25 -14.68 13.77 -20.81
N GLU A 26 -13.92 14.82 -21.14
CA GLU A 26 -12.54 14.69 -21.62
C GLU A 26 -11.64 13.97 -20.60
N ARG A 27 -11.85 14.22 -19.31
CA ARG A 27 -11.08 13.59 -18.23
C ARG A 27 -11.53 12.17 -17.95
N GLU A 28 -12.82 11.87 -18.05
CA GLU A 28 -13.34 10.51 -17.97
C GLU A 28 -12.81 9.65 -19.12
N ASP A 29 -12.78 10.18 -20.33
CA ASP A 29 -12.22 9.49 -21.50
C ASP A 29 -10.72 9.19 -21.29
N ALA A 30 -9.94 10.15 -20.79
CA ALA A 30 -8.53 9.94 -20.50
C ALA A 30 -8.31 8.87 -19.40
N LEU A 31 -9.19 8.78 -18.40
CA LEU A 31 -9.16 7.68 -17.41
C LEU A 31 -9.52 6.33 -18.03
N HIS A 32 -10.49 6.30 -18.95
CA HIS A 32 -10.87 5.10 -19.67
C HIS A 32 -9.77 4.59 -20.60
N GLU A 33 -8.86 5.46 -21.02
CA GLU A 33 -7.65 5.06 -21.78
C GLU A 33 -6.62 4.31 -20.94
N LEU A 34 -6.69 4.38 -19.60
CA LEU A 34 -5.87 3.58 -18.69
C LEU A 34 -6.31 2.11 -18.68
N ARG A 35 -6.31 1.45 -19.83
CA ARG A 35 -6.78 0.08 -20.05
C ARG A 35 -6.04 -0.99 -19.25
N HIS A 36 -4.93 -0.62 -18.62
CA HIS A 36 -4.08 -1.51 -17.81
C HIS A 36 -4.34 -1.42 -16.30
N LEU A 37 -5.27 -0.54 -15.85
CA LEU A 37 -5.63 -0.36 -14.45
C LEU A 37 -7.02 -0.97 -14.17
N TYR A 38 -7.05 -1.97 -13.30
CA TYR A 38 -8.28 -2.59 -12.81
C TYR A 38 -8.49 -2.20 -11.35
N LEU A 39 -9.61 -1.58 -11.05
CA LEU A 39 -10.00 -1.21 -9.69
C LEU A 39 -11.05 -2.20 -9.19
N TYR A 40 -10.79 -2.78 -8.03
CA TYR A 40 -11.74 -3.61 -7.33
C TYR A 40 -12.15 -2.91 -6.03
N ASP A 41 -13.37 -2.40 -6.04
CA ASP A 41 -13.97 -1.77 -4.86
C ASP A 41 -14.79 -2.81 -4.09
N HIS A 42 -14.52 -2.91 -2.79
CA HIS A 42 -15.22 -3.81 -1.89
C HIS A 42 -15.42 -3.16 -0.53
N PHE A 43 -16.65 -3.19 -0.05
CA PHE A 43 -17.01 -2.73 1.29
C PHE A 43 -17.26 -3.94 2.21
N GLY A 44 -16.58 -3.93 3.37
CA GLY A 44 -16.70 -4.98 4.39
C GLY A 44 -15.59 -6.03 4.34
N SER A 45 -15.81 -7.18 5.01
CA SER A 45 -14.87 -8.29 5.00
C SER A 45 -14.99 -9.10 3.71
N ILE A 46 -13.85 -9.48 3.14
CA ILE A 46 -13.78 -10.35 1.97
C ILE A 46 -13.47 -11.77 2.43
N ASP A 47 -14.22 -12.74 1.91
CA ASP A 47 -13.81 -14.14 1.97
C ASP A 47 -12.53 -14.36 1.15
N SER A 48 -11.52 -14.96 1.80
CA SER A 48 -10.20 -15.17 1.21
C SER A 48 -10.25 -15.95 -0.11
N ASP A 49 -11.08 -16.98 -0.20
CA ASP A 49 -11.17 -17.82 -1.41
C ASP A 49 -11.75 -17.06 -2.60
N ASN A 50 -12.70 -16.17 -2.33
CA ASN A 50 -13.29 -15.30 -3.36
C ASN A 50 -12.27 -14.30 -3.89
N LEU A 51 -11.48 -13.66 -3.02
CA LEU A 51 -10.42 -12.74 -3.43
C LEU A 51 -9.34 -13.45 -4.25
N LEU A 52 -8.86 -14.60 -3.79
CA LEU A 52 -7.84 -15.40 -4.49
C LEU A 52 -8.32 -15.82 -5.88
N SER A 53 -9.59 -16.22 -6.01
CA SER A 53 -10.20 -16.59 -7.30
C SER A 53 -10.27 -15.42 -8.26
N ARG A 54 -10.59 -14.22 -7.77
CA ARG A 54 -10.61 -12.98 -8.57
C ARG A 54 -9.22 -12.57 -9.03
N ILE A 55 -8.22 -12.66 -8.16
CA ILE A 55 -6.83 -12.36 -8.53
C ILE A 55 -6.36 -13.35 -9.61
N ARG A 56 -6.66 -14.65 -9.48
CA ARG A 56 -6.36 -15.64 -10.53
C ARG A 56 -7.01 -15.29 -11.86
N TYR A 57 -8.25 -14.86 -11.81
CA TYR A 57 -8.96 -14.45 -13.03
C TYR A 57 -8.28 -13.24 -13.68
N LEU A 58 -8.00 -12.18 -12.92
CA LEU A 58 -7.36 -10.97 -13.43
C LEU A 58 -5.97 -11.26 -14.04
N THR A 59 -5.17 -12.07 -13.37
CA THR A 59 -3.83 -12.41 -13.85
C THR A 59 -3.85 -13.30 -15.09
N LYS A 60 -4.78 -14.26 -15.18
CA LYS A 60 -4.83 -15.22 -16.30
C LYS A 60 -5.67 -14.75 -17.48
N ALA A 61 -6.75 -14.00 -17.25
CA ALA A 61 -7.66 -13.57 -18.30
C ALA A 61 -7.36 -12.16 -18.82
N ASN A 62 -6.80 -11.30 -17.97
CA ASN A 62 -6.55 -9.90 -18.29
C ASN A 62 -5.05 -9.55 -18.29
N ASP A 63 -4.18 -10.54 -18.15
CA ASP A 63 -2.72 -10.40 -18.18
C ASP A 63 -2.18 -9.38 -17.15
N VAL A 64 -2.83 -9.29 -16.00
CA VAL A 64 -2.42 -8.38 -14.92
C VAL A 64 -1.13 -8.85 -14.30
N SER A 65 -0.08 -8.03 -14.38
CA SER A 65 1.27 -8.35 -13.90
C SER A 65 1.50 -7.98 -12.44
N TRP A 66 0.75 -7.00 -11.90
CA TRP A 66 0.91 -6.51 -10.54
C TRP A 66 -0.43 -6.39 -9.83
N ILE A 67 -0.47 -6.85 -8.59
CA ILE A 67 -1.62 -6.70 -7.68
C ILE A 67 -1.21 -5.80 -6.51
N VAL A 68 -2.03 -4.81 -6.20
CA VAL A 68 -1.92 -4.02 -4.97
C VAL A 68 -3.10 -4.38 -4.08
N LEU A 69 -2.82 -4.89 -2.89
CA LEU A 69 -3.83 -5.23 -1.89
C LEU A 69 -3.69 -4.27 -0.69
N ASP A 70 -4.64 -3.36 -0.56
CA ASP A 70 -4.74 -2.38 0.52
C ASP A 70 -6.05 -2.63 1.30
N HIS A 71 -5.98 -3.12 2.50
CA HIS A 71 -4.89 -3.68 3.28
C HIS A 71 -5.18 -5.12 3.74
N LEU A 72 -4.17 -5.82 4.29
CA LEU A 72 -4.29 -7.22 4.69
C LEU A 72 -5.41 -7.49 5.69
N SER A 73 -5.65 -6.60 6.65
CA SER A 73 -6.67 -6.79 7.70
C SER A 73 -8.12 -6.80 7.19
N ILE A 74 -8.38 -6.41 5.94
CA ILE A 74 -9.73 -6.51 5.34
C ILE A 74 -10.19 -7.98 5.25
N MET A 75 -9.24 -8.90 5.21
CA MET A 75 -9.50 -10.34 5.14
C MET A 75 -9.74 -10.96 6.52
N SER A 76 -9.38 -10.27 7.61
CA SER A 76 -9.48 -10.77 8.99
C SER A 76 -10.57 -10.10 9.84
N SER A 77 -11.25 -9.09 9.32
CA SER A 77 -12.18 -8.24 10.08
C SER A 77 -13.45 -8.96 10.61
N ALA A 78 -13.70 -10.20 10.17
CA ALA A 78 -14.88 -10.99 10.56
C ALA A 78 -14.66 -11.91 11.77
N PHE A 79 -13.47 -11.92 12.42
CA PHE A 79 -13.10 -12.95 13.40
C PHE A 79 -12.69 -12.40 14.76
N HIS A 80 -12.79 -13.26 15.82
CA HIS A 80 -12.34 -12.93 17.18
C HIS A 80 -10.81 -12.90 17.26
N GLU A 81 -10.25 -12.12 18.18
CA GLU A 81 -8.79 -11.84 18.31
C GLU A 81 -7.88 -13.10 18.35
N GLY A 82 -8.37 -14.25 18.84
CA GLY A 82 -7.59 -15.50 18.87
C GLY A 82 -7.39 -16.16 17.50
N ASP A 83 -8.28 -15.89 16.56
CA ASP A 83 -8.26 -16.47 15.22
C ASP A 83 -7.55 -15.57 14.19
N GLU A 84 -7.41 -14.27 14.46
CA GLU A 84 -6.81 -13.28 13.55
C GLU A 84 -5.40 -13.73 13.09
N ARG A 85 -4.55 -14.17 14.02
CA ARG A 85 -3.19 -14.62 13.70
C ARG A 85 -3.15 -15.81 12.76
N ARG A 86 -3.97 -16.83 13.04
CA ARG A 86 -4.04 -18.05 12.21
C ARG A 86 -4.53 -17.73 10.81
N MET A 87 -5.50 -16.83 10.71
CA MET A 87 -6.03 -16.39 9.43
C MET A 87 -5.00 -15.60 8.62
N ILE A 88 -4.27 -14.70 9.25
CA ILE A 88 -3.18 -13.99 8.59
C ILE A 88 -2.12 -14.98 8.09
N ASP A 89 -1.76 -15.99 8.89
CA ASP A 89 -0.80 -17.01 8.48
C ASP A 89 -1.30 -17.81 7.26
N ALA A 90 -2.55 -18.25 7.28
CA ALA A 90 -3.18 -18.94 6.16
C ALA A 90 -3.27 -18.05 4.91
N THR A 91 -3.71 -16.81 5.10
CA THR A 91 -3.82 -15.83 4.02
C THR A 91 -2.47 -15.55 3.37
N MET A 92 -1.44 -15.28 4.15
CA MET A 92 -0.08 -15.05 3.63
C MET A 92 0.46 -16.26 2.86
N THR A 93 0.18 -17.47 3.34
CA THR A 93 0.55 -18.71 2.65
C THR A 93 -0.17 -18.84 1.31
N ASN A 94 -1.47 -18.57 1.29
CA ASN A 94 -2.28 -18.62 0.09
C ASN A 94 -1.88 -17.55 -0.94
N LEU A 95 -1.62 -16.32 -0.48
CA LEU A 95 -1.13 -15.23 -1.34
C LEU A 95 0.26 -15.56 -1.92
N ARG A 96 1.15 -16.13 -1.11
CA ARG A 96 2.47 -16.58 -1.61
C ARG A 96 2.33 -17.64 -2.69
N SER A 97 1.48 -18.63 -2.47
CA SER A 97 1.21 -19.70 -3.45
C SER A 97 0.60 -19.14 -4.73
N LEU A 98 -0.33 -18.19 -4.61
CA LEU A 98 -0.98 -17.52 -5.73
C LEU A 98 0.02 -16.74 -6.59
N VAL A 99 0.91 -15.96 -5.96
CA VAL A 99 1.96 -15.21 -6.66
C VAL A 99 2.89 -16.17 -7.44
N GLN A 100 3.25 -17.29 -6.85
CA GLN A 100 4.05 -18.32 -7.53
C GLN A 100 3.31 -18.98 -8.69
N GLU A 101 2.02 -19.30 -8.49
CA GLU A 101 1.15 -19.92 -9.51
C GLU A 101 0.94 -19.01 -10.72
N THR A 102 0.75 -17.72 -10.48
CA THR A 102 0.36 -16.75 -11.53
C THR A 102 1.54 -15.98 -12.10
N ASN A 103 2.71 -16.05 -11.44
CA ASN A 103 3.92 -15.28 -11.77
C ASN A 103 3.66 -13.75 -11.77
N CYS A 104 2.72 -13.26 -10.95
CA CYS A 104 2.47 -11.83 -10.78
C CYS A 104 3.29 -11.23 -9.64
N GLY A 105 3.56 -9.94 -9.69
CA GLY A 105 4.04 -9.18 -8.54
C GLY A 105 2.89 -8.85 -7.58
N MET A 106 3.18 -8.77 -6.28
CA MET A 106 2.19 -8.35 -5.29
C MET A 106 2.76 -7.32 -4.32
N ILE A 107 2.04 -6.23 -4.16
CA ILE A 107 2.29 -5.22 -3.12
C ILE A 107 1.17 -5.35 -2.10
N LEU A 108 1.55 -5.62 -0.86
CA LEU A 108 0.63 -5.82 0.24
C LEU A 108 0.82 -4.73 1.29
N VAL A 109 -0.23 -3.98 1.58
CA VAL A 109 -0.24 -3.00 2.66
C VAL A 109 -0.62 -3.67 3.97
N SER A 110 0.17 -3.44 5.01
CA SER A 110 -0.07 -3.97 6.36
C SER A 110 0.03 -2.87 7.39
N HIS A 111 -0.89 -2.88 8.35
CA HIS A 111 -0.84 -1.95 9.48
C HIS A 111 0.22 -2.36 10.50
N LEU A 112 0.70 -1.36 11.24
CA LEU A 112 1.58 -1.54 12.38
C LEU A 112 0.78 -1.75 13.66
N ARG A 113 1.38 -2.44 14.63
CA ARG A 113 0.89 -2.45 16.03
C ARG A 113 1.15 -1.09 16.63
N ARG A 114 0.27 -0.66 17.52
CA ARG A 114 0.57 0.51 18.34
C ARG A 114 1.81 0.23 19.19
N PRO A 115 2.79 1.14 19.22
CA PRO A 115 3.94 0.97 20.10
C PRO A 115 3.49 1.00 21.57
N SER A 116 4.25 0.32 22.43
CA SER A 116 4.09 0.40 23.86
C SER A 116 4.91 1.59 24.36
N GLY A 117 4.26 2.65 24.81
CA GLY A 117 4.93 3.85 25.34
C GLY A 117 4.17 5.13 24.95
N ASP A 118 4.75 6.27 25.37
CA ASP A 118 4.12 7.59 25.16
C ASP A 118 4.37 8.15 23.76
N LYS A 119 5.39 7.65 23.03
CA LYS A 119 5.69 8.05 21.66
C LYS A 119 5.08 7.08 20.66
N GLY A 120 4.49 7.63 19.60
CA GLY A 120 3.94 6.91 18.47
C GLY A 120 4.89 6.88 17.25
N TYR A 121 4.51 6.15 16.22
CA TYR A 121 5.20 6.23 14.92
C TYR A 121 5.01 7.60 14.27
N GLU A 122 3.92 8.28 14.60
CA GLU A 122 3.62 9.66 14.23
C GLU A 122 4.61 10.69 14.81
N ASP A 123 5.37 10.32 15.84
CA ASP A 123 6.40 11.13 16.47
C ASP A 123 7.82 10.80 15.93
N GLY A 124 7.92 10.15 14.78
CA GLY A 124 9.20 9.78 14.17
C GLY A 124 9.87 8.54 14.77
N MET A 125 9.13 7.73 15.57
CA MET A 125 9.73 6.51 16.12
C MET A 125 10.01 5.50 14.99
N PRO A 126 11.25 4.94 14.91
CA PRO A 126 11.61 3.98 13.88
C PRO A 126 10.74 2.73 13.89
N VAL A 127 10.35 2.27 12.71
CA VAL A 127 9.60 1.03 12.54
C VAL A 127 10.56 -0.15 12.47
N THR A 128 10.22 -1.25 13.11
CA THR A 128 10.94 -2.52 13.04
C THR A 128 10.04 -3.64 12.51
N MET A 129 10.64 -4.75 12.08
CA MET A 129 9.88 -5.94 11.64
C MET A 129 8.90 -6.46 12.70
N ASN A 130 9.19 -6.26 14.00
CA ASN A 130 8.32 -6.67 15.09
C ASN A 130 7.07 -5.78 15.22
N ALA A 131 7.07 -4.62 14.58
CA ALA A 131 5.93 -3.70 14.57
C ALA A 131 4.80 -4.16 13.64
N LEU A 132 5.03 -5.12 12.76
CA LEU A 132 3.98 -5.66 11.89
C LEU A 132 2.83 -6.25 12.71
N ARG A 133 1.62 -5.78 12.42
CA ARG A 133 0.41 -6.24 13.10
C ARG A 133 -0.01 -7.62 12.60
N GLY A 134 -0.36 -8.48 13.53
CA GLY A 134 -1.02 -9.76 13.28
C GLY A 134 -0.05 -10.93 13.35
N SER A 135 0.85 -11.12 12.40
CA SER A 135 1.71 -12.31 12.38
C SER A 135 3.12 -12.08 11.84
N HIS A 136 4.06 -12.87 12.36
CA HIS A 136 5.42 -12.95 11.82
C HIS A 136 5.46 -13.49 10.38
N SER A 137 4.42 -14.20 9.92
CA SER A 137 4.33 -14.74 8.56
C SER A 137 4.39 -13.63 7.49
N ILE A 138 3.89 -12.42 7.80
CA ILE A 138 3.98 -11.26 6.90
C ILE A 138 5.45 -11.01 6.53
N GLY A 139 6.30 -10.86 7.54
CA GLY A 139 7.73 -10.66 7.31
C GLY A 139 8.44 -11.89 6.74
N GLN A 140 8.05 -13.11 7.14
CA GLN A 140 8.68 -14.34 6.69
C GLN A 140 8.42 -14.63 5.21
N LEU A 141 7.18 -14.48 4.75
CA LEU A 141 6.75 -14.83 3.39
C LEU A 141 6.98 -13.74 2.36
N SER A 142 7.15 -12.48 2.79
CA SER A 142 7.52 -11.38 1.90
C SER A 142 8.97 -11.50 1.43
N ASP A 143 9.23 -11.12 0.19
CA ASP A 143 10.59 -11.03 -0.36
C ASP A 143 11.25 -9.71 0.04
N ILE A 144 10.49 -8.63 0.03
CA ILE A 144 10.91 -7.28 0.43
C ILE A 144 9.89 -6.75 1.43
N VAL A 145 10.36 -6.07 2.47
CA VAL A 145 9.53 -5.32 3.41
C VAL A 145 10.07 -3.90 3.51
N ILE A 146 9.19 -2.94 3.27
CA ILE A 146 9.51 -1.51 3.34
C ILE A 146 8.58 -0.88 4.36
N SER A 147 9.12 -0.15 5.33
CA SER A 147 8.36 0.76 6.17
C SER A 147 8.32 2.15 5.53
N VAL A 148 7.17 2.81 5.68
CA VAL A 148 6.99 4.22 5.38
C VAL A 148 6.85 4.93 6.72
N GLU A 149 7.86 5.69 7.09
CA GLU A 149 7.97 6.38 8.37
C GLU A 149 7.74 7.87 8.15
N ARG A 150 6.97 8.51 9.03
CA ARG A 150 6.66 9.93 8.93
C ARG A 150 6.57 10.55 10.31
N ASN A 151 7.27 11.66 10.51
CA ASN A 151 7.14 12.46 11.72
C ASN A 151 6.13 13.60 11.46
N VAL A 152 4.91 13.47 11.99
CA VAL A 152 3.86 14.50 11.82
C VAL A 152 3.93 15.60 12.87
N THR A 153 4.78 15.45 13.88
CA THR A 153 5.01 16.42 14.96
C THR A 153 6.30 17.22 14.78
N GLY A 154 7.17 16.81 13.85
CA GLY A 154 8.42 17.49 13.48
C GLY A 154 8.23 18.68 12.55
N ASP A 155 9.33 19.26 12.10
CA ASP A 155 9.32 20.42 11.21
C ASP A 155 8.96 20.06 9.77
N GLU A 156 9.37 18.87 9.30
CA GLU A 156 9.16 18.37 7.94
C GLU A 156 7.96 17.42 7.84
N GLN A 157 6.78 17.89 8.24
CA GLN A 157 5.55 17.06 8.35
C GLN A 157 5.09 16.39 7.05
N ASN A 158 5.51 16.90 5.88
CA ASN A 158 5.14 16.34 4.57
C ASN A 158 6.21 15.37 4.02
N VAL A 159 7.28 15.12 4.77
CA VAL A 159 8.32 14.18 4.37
C VAL A 159 8.07 12.81 4.98
N SER A 160 8.26 11.79 4.18
CA SER A 160 8.24 10.40 4.61
C SER A 160 9.56 9.73 4.25
N LYS A 161 10.10 8.95 5.20
CA LYS A 161 11.29 8.14 5.04
C LYS A 161 10.88 6.72 4.65
N LEU A 162 11.46 6.20 3.58
CA LEU A 162 11.30 4.80 3.20
C LEU A 162 12.50 4.00 3.70
N VAL A 163 12.22 2.95 4.46
CA VAL A 163 13.27 2.10 5.04
C VAL A 163 13.06 0.67 4.62
N VAL A 164 14.08 0.06 4.03
CA VAL A 164 14.07 -1.37 3.69
C VAL A 164 14.32 -2.17 4.97
N GLN A 165 13.27 -2.80 5.48
CA GLN A 165 13.33 -3.65 6.68
C GLN A 165 13.83 -5.06 6.36
N LYS A 166 13.58 -5.52 5.13
CA LYS A 166 13.99 -6.82 4.62
C LYS A 166 14.17 -6.77 3.11
N ASN A 167 15.23 -7.40 2.63
CA ASN A 167 15.41 -7.70 1.21
C ASN A 167 16.01 -9.10 1.08
N ARG A 168 15.20 -10.07 0.66
CA ARG A 168 15.63 -11.47 0.55
C ARG A 168 16.69 -11.69 -0.52
N THR A 169 16.65 -10.89 -1.58
CA THR A 169 17.53 -11.07 -2.74
C THR A 169 18.94 -10.58 -2.46
N THR A 170 19.07 -9.38 -1.86
CA THR A 170 20.37 -8.74 -1.65
C THR A 170 20.86 -8.81 -0.20
N GLY A 171 19.94 -8.99 0.75
CA GLY A 171 20.22 -8.87 2.18
C GLY A 171 20.42 -7.43 2.68
N LEU A 172 20.41 -6.43 1.78
CA LEU A 172 20.59 -5.03 2.14
C LEU A 172 19.34 -4.49 2.82
N THR A 173 19.54 -3.78 3.94
CA THR A 173 18.50 -3.10 4.72
C THR A 173 18.96 -1.72 5.11
N GLY A 174 18.03 -0.85 5.53
CA GLY A 174 18.30 0.51 5.97
C GLY A 174 17.51 1.55 5.17
N PRO A 175 17.79 2.85 5.38
CA PRO A 175 17.15 3.94 4.65
C PRO A 175 17.34 3.79 3.14
N ALA A 176 16.25 3.95 2.39
CA ALA A 176 16.26 3.89 0.93
C ALA A 176 16.23 5.29 0.31
N CYS A 177 15.22 6.08 0.68
CA CYS A 177 15.04 7.45 0.20
C CYS A 177 14.08 8.21 1.11
N PHE A 178 14.01 9.51 0.90
CA PHE A 178 12.99 10.39 1.45
C PHE A 178 12.09 10.88 0.32
N VAL A 179 10.81 10.96 0.59
CA VAL A 179 9.82 11.46 -0.35
C VAL A 179 8.98 12.55 0.32
N ARG A 180 8.80 13.65 -0.38
CA ARG A 180 7.98 14.78 0.06
C ARG A 180 6.63 14.74 -0.66
N PHE A 181 5.56 14.81 0.12
CA PHE A 181 4.23 15.00 -0.42
C PHE A 181 3.98 16.49 -0.70
N ASP A 182 3.66 16.80 -1.95
CA ASP A 182 3.21 18.14 -2.36
C ASP A 182 1.67 18.20 -2.35
N PRO A 183 1.06 18.92 -1.39
CA PRO A 183 -0.40 19.01 -1.33
C PRO A 183 -1.03 19.77 -2.50
N SER A 184 -0.25 20.59 -3.22
CA SER A 184 -0.76 21.34 -4.38
C SER A 184 -0.88 20.47 -5.62
N THR A 185 0.07 19.55 -5.83
CA THR A 185 0.09 18.61 -6.96
C THR A 185 -0.37 17.20 -6.58
N THR A 186 -0.45 16.88 -5.28
CA THR A 186 -0.67 15.53 -4.72
C THR A 186 0.38 14.51 -5.16
N GLU A 187 1.55 14.96 -5.56
CA GLU A 187 2.66 14.10 -5.95
C GLU A 187 3.56 13.77 -4.75
N MET A 188 4.19 12.61 -4.83
CA MET A 188 5.28 12.21 -3.94
C MET A 188 6.57 12.33 -4.72
N LEU A 189 7.43 13.27 -4.34
CA LEU A 189 8.69 13.55 -5.01
C LEU A 189 9.86 13.16 -4.11
N GLU A 190 10.87 12.49 -4.69
CA GLU A 190 12.10 12.24 -3.96
C GLU A 190 12.75 13.55 -3.53
N CYS A 191 13.21 13.63 -2.30
CA CYS A 191 13.85 14.80 -1.74
C CYS A 191 15.18 14.42 -1.06
N MET A 192 15.98 15.43 -0.72
CA MET A 192 17.21 15.21 0.02
C MET A 192 16.93 14.69 1.42
N ASP A 193 17.93 14.03 1.99
CA ASP A 193 17.89 13.48 3.34
C ASP A 193 17.60 14.59 4.37
N VAL A 194 16.63 14.34 5.23
CA VAL A 194 16.23 15.20 6.35
C VAL A 194 16.43 14.42 7.66
N GLU A 195 17.64 13.88 7.84
CA GLU A 195 17.99 12.99 8.95
C GLU A 195 17.69 13.58 10.34
N ASP A 196 17.71 14.90 10.48
CA ASP A 196 17.50 15.58 11.76
C ASP A 196 16.05 15.47 12.29
N ASP A 197 15.09 15.03 11.47
CA ASP A 197 13.67 14.93 11.84
C ASP A 197 13.19 13.50 12.17
N PHE A 198 14.08 12.48 12.05
CA PHE A 198 13.74 11.05 12.23
C PHE A 198 14.62 10.34 13.24
#